data_59d1ca3b448d02fdb525bd4e295e7161
#
_entry.id   59d1ca3b448d02fdb525bd4e295e7161
#
_cell.length_a   1.000
_cell.length_b   1.000
_cell.length_c   1.000
_cell.angle_alpha   90.00
_cell.angle_beta   90.00
_cell.angle_gamma   90.00
#
_symmetry.space_group_name_H-M   'P 1'
#
loop_
_entity.id
_entity.type
_entity.pdbx_description
1 polymer ?
#
loop_
_entity_poly.entity_id
_entity_poly.type
_entity_poly.pdbx_seq_one_letter_code
_entity_poly.pdbx_strand_id
1 'polypeptide(L)'
;MTNALIHIFIRDAENTGDSRVREKFGVLSGAVGLACNLFLFALKLIIGLLTGSISIAADAFNNLSDGLSCLISIVGFKVSGKEPDAKHPFGYGRTEYIAGLIVSFIIILVGFEFFKTSLDRILHPAAVAFSAVLMGILAVSMLVKLWMGAFNVNIGRRIDSPVLMAAGQDSRNDVITTAVVVLGMAAGRFTTLPVDGYVGVAVAAFILWSGIGIAKDTVAPLLGEAADPEVARNIRRIVMESDHIVGVHDMIIHNYGAGRSIASLHAEVPSDSDFVAVHEEIDEAEKRVWQQTGVYLVIHMDP
;
A
#
# COMPACT_ATOMS: atom_id res chain seq x y z
N MET A 1 16.06 -3.27 -14.02
CA MET A 1 15.99 -4.29 -12.96
C MET A 1 14.55 -4.67 -12.62
N THR A 2 13.64 -3.75 -12.30
CA THR A 2 12.23 -4.05 -11.93
C THR A 2 11.53 -4.92 -12.99
N ASN A 3 11.51 -4.51 -14.25
CA ASN A 3 10.87 -5.28 -15.33
C ASN A 3 11.50 -6.67 -15.53
N ALA A 4 12.82 -6.80 -15.37
CA ALA A 4 13.49 -8.10 -15.48
C ALA A 4 13.04 -9.07 -14.38
N LEU A 5 12.94 -8.61 -13.13
CA LEU A 5 12.41 -9.43 -12.02
C LEU A 5 10.95 -9.82 -12.27
N ILE A 6 10.11 -8.88 -12.72
CA ILE A 6 8.72 -9.17 -13.02
C ILE A 6 8.61 -10.28 -14.09
N HIS A 7 9.32 -10.16 -15.22
CA HIS A 7 9.26 -11.15 -16.30
C HIS A 7 9.80 -12.53 -15.92
N ILE A 8 10.78 -12.60 -14.98
CA ILE A 8 11.33 -13.86 -14.49
C ILE A 8 10.32 -14.60 -13.59
N PHE A 9 9.64 -13.87 -12.70
CA PHE A 9 8.84 -14.49 -11.64
C PHE A 9 7.33 -14.49 -11.92
N ILE A 10 6.83 -13.62 -12.81
CA ILE A 10 5.40 -13.47 -13.07
C ILE A 10 5.11 -13.72 -14.55
N ARG A 11 4.46 -14.85 -14.83
CA ARG A 11 3.85 -15.11 -16.14
C ARG A 11 2.55 -14.31 -16.24
N ASP A 12 2.24 -13.80 -17.42
CA ASP A 12 1.03 -13.01 -17.70
C ASP A 12 0.92 -11.69 -16.89
N ALA A 13 2.08 -11.02 -16.68
CA ALA A 13 2.21 -9.81 -15.89
C ALA A 13 1.36 -8.61 -16.39
N GLU A 14 0.75 -8.71 -17.57
CA GLU A 14 -0.13 -7.69 -18.15
C GLU A 14 -1.58 -7.80 -17.63
N ASN A 15 -2.00 -9.00 -17.19
CA ASN A 15 -3.35 -9.22 -16.67
C ASN A 15 -3.46 -8.89 -15.19
N THR A 16 -3.33 -7.61 -14.85
CA THR A 16 -3.37 -7.11 -13.46
C THR A 16 -4.76 -7.15 -12.81
N GLY A 17 -5.81 -7.41 -13.58
CA GLY A 17 -7.17 -7.64 -13.06
C GLY A 17 -7.36 -9.02 -12.42
N ASP A 18 -6.50 -10.00 -12.74
CA ASP A 18 -6.55 -11.33 -12.13
C ASP A 18 -5.98 -11.29 -10.71
N SER A 19 -6.77 -11.75 -9.74
CA SER A 19 -6.39 -11.80 -8.32
C SER A 19 -5.13 -12.64 -8.07
N ARG A 20 -4.91 -13.71 -8.85
CA ARG A 20 -3.71 -14.56 -8.77
C ARG A 20 -2.46 -13.86 -9.30
N VAL A 21 -2.61 -13.02 -10.32
CA VAL A 21 -1.50 -12.21 -10.85
C VAL A 21 -1.16 -11.12 -9.84
N ARG A 22 -2.16 -10.47 -9.26
CA ARG A 22 -1.98 -9.47 -8.18
C ARG A 22 -1.28 -10.07 -6.98
N GLU A 23 -1.70 -11.25 -6.51
CA GLU A 23 -1.04 -11.98 -5.42
C GLU A 23 0.46 -12.17 -5.71
N LYS A 24 0.81 -12.64 -6.92
CA LYS A 24 2.22 -12.84 -7.31
C LYS A 24 3.02 -11.55 -7.28
N PHE A 25 2.45 -10.42 -7.71
CA PHE A 25 3.10 -9.12 -7.62
C PHE A 25 3.34 -8.70 -6.17
N GLY A 26 2.33 -8.84 -5.30
CA GLY A 26 2.44 -8.52 -3.89
C GLY A 26 3.46 -9.41 -3.16
N VAL A 27 3.42 -10.71 -3.40
CA VAL A 27 4.38 -11.67 -2.83
C VAL A 27 5.81 -11.41 -3.33
N LEU A 28 6.00 -11.12 -4.62
CA LEU A 28 7.32 -10.76 -5.17
C LEU A 28 7.86 -9.49 -4.52
N SER A 29 7.02 -8.45 -4.41
CA SER A 29 7.41 -7.18 -3.80
C SER A 29 7.78 -7.36 -2.33
N GLY A 30 6.95 -8.07 -1.57
CA GLY A 30 7.21 -8.38 -0.18
C GLY A 30 8.46 -9.23 0.02
N ALA A 31 8.70 -10.24 -0.84
CA ALA A 31 9.88 -11.11 -0.75
C ALA A 31 11.18 -10.34 -1.04
N VAL A 32 11.17 -9.46 -2.05
CA VAL A 32 12.31 -8.57 -2.36
C VAL A 32 12.55 -7.61 -1.20
N GLY A 33 11.49 -6.99 -0.66
CA GLY A 33 11.59 -6.10 0.50
C GLY A 33 12.14 -6.81 1.73
N LEU A 34 11.64 -8.00 2.04
CA LEU A 34 12.12 -8.84 3.15
C LEU A 34 13.62 -9.18 2.97
N ALA A 35 14.02 -9.63 1.79
CA ALA A 35 15.42 -9.96 1.51
C ALA A 35 16.35 -8.75 1.66
N CYS A 36 15.95 -7.58 1.13
CA CYS A 36 16.72 -6.35 1.28
C CYS A 36 16.81 -5.90 2.75
N ASN A 37 15.72 -5.92 3.49
CA ASN A 37 15.72 -5.52 4.89
C ASN A 37 16.52 -6.47 5.77
N LEU A 38 16.46 -7.79 5.54
CA LEU A 38 17.31 -8.76 6.25
C LEU A 38 18.79 -8.59 5.91
N PHE A 39 19.11 -8.29 4.65
CA PHE A 39 20.47 -7.97 4.25
C PHE A 39 21.01 -6.72 4.96
N LEU A 40 20.23 -5.64 4.98
CA LEU A 40 20.59 -4.40 5.68
C LEU A 40 20.67 -4.60 7.19
N PHE A 41 19.78 -5.37 7.79
CA PHE A 41 19.82 -5.75 9.19
C PHE A 41 21.14 -6.47 9.52
N ALA A 42 21.47 -7.53 8.76
CA ALA A 42 22.70 -8.32 9.00
C ALA A 42 23.96 -7.45 8.83
N LEU A 43 24.01 -6.64 7.75
CA LEU A 43 25.14 -5.74 7.48
C LEU A 43 25.34 -4.74 8.62
N LYS A 44 24.28 -4.03 9.01
CA LYS A 44 24.32 -3.01 10.08
C LYS A 44 24.61 -3.63 11.44
N LEU A 45 24.01 -4.80 11.75
CA LEU A 45 24.23 -5.48 13.03
C LEU A 45 25.69 -5.92 13.18
N ILE A 46 26.27 -6.58 12.16
CA ILE A 46 27.66 -7.00 12.19
C ILE A 46 28.58 -5.81 12.42
N ILE A 47 28.38 -4.72 11.71
CA ILE A 47 29.22 -3.52 11.84
C ILE A 47 28.98 -2.81 13.17
N GLY A 48 27.71 -2.73 13.64
CA GLY A 48 27.39 -2.19 14.95
C GLY A 48 28.11 -2.93 16.08
N LEU A 49 28.14 -4.27 16.00
CA LEU A 49 28.86 -5.10 16.97
C LEU A 49 30.40 -4.93 16.86
N LEU A 50 30.94 -4.90 15.65
CA LEU A 50 32.39 -4.72 15.42
C LEU A 50 32.91 -3.34 15.83
N THR A 51 32.09 -2.29 15.66
CA THR A 51 32.44 -0.91 16.02
C THR A 51 32.00 -0.49 17.42
N GLY A 52 31.24 -1.34 18.13
CA GLY A 52 30.63 -1.01 19.42
C GLY A 52 29.60 0.12 19.32
N SER A 53 29.06 0.42 18.12
CA SER A 53 28.13 1.50 17.91
C SER A 53 26.70 1.06 18.18
N ILE A 54 26.13 1.53 19.29
CA ILE A 54 24.74 1.28 19.67
C ILE A 54 23.77 1.89 18.65
N SER A 55 24.11 3.07 18.08
CA SER A 55 23.27 3.73 17.07
C SER A 55 23.13 2.91 15.80
N ILE A 56 24.22 2.28 15.31
CA ILE A 56 24.17 1.40 14.13
C ILE A 56 23.37 0.13 14.43
N ALA A 57 23.56 -0.43 15.64
CA ALA A 57 22.80 -1.61 16.06
C ALA A 57 21.29 -1.28 16.15
N ALA A 58 20.91 -0.15 16.71
CA ALA A 58 19.52 0.32 16.76
C ALA A 58 18.92 0.47 15.34
N ASP A 59 19.66 1.09 14.42
CA ASP A 59 19.25 1.23 13.02
C ASP A 59 19.14 -0.14 12.28
N ALA A 60 19.96 -1.14 12.69
CA ALA A 60 19.77 -2.51 12.21
C ALA A 60 18.39 -3.07 12.63
N PHE A 61 18.00 -2.90 13.89
CA PHE A 61 16.68 -3.37 14.37
C PHE A 61 15.51 -2.64 13.69
N ASN A 62 15.68 -1.40 13.24
CA ASN A 62 14.67 -0.74 12.39
C ASN A 62 14.46 -1.53 11.08
N ASN A 63 15.55 -1.93 10.39
CA ASN A 63 15.39 -2.76 9.17
C ASN A 63 14.77 -4.14 9.47
N LEU A 64 14.97 -4.71 10.66
CA LEU A 64 14.28 -5.94 11.04
C LEU A 64 12.77 -5.72 11.17
N SER A 65 12.35 -4.61 11.76
CA SER A 65 10.92 -4.21 11.85
C SER A 65 10.29 -4.01 10.47
N ASP A 66 11.02 -3.39 9.53
CA ASP A 66 10.59 -3.25 8.13
C ASP A 66 10.46 -4.61 7.44
N GLY A 67 11.38 -5.54 7.74
CA GLY A 67 11.29 -6.94 7.27
C GLY A 67 10.02 -7.64 7.77
N LEU A 68 9.64 -7.43 9.03
CA LEU A 68 8.38 -7.96 9.57
C LEU A 68 7.15 -7.34 8.88
N SER A 69 7.18 -6.04 8.58
CA SER A 69 6.12 -5.37 7.79
C SER A 69 5.99 -5.97 6.38
N CYS A 70 7.12 -6.30 5.72
CA CYS A 70 7.10 -7.02 4.45
C CYS A 70 6.46 -8.41 4.58
N LEU A 71 6.75 -9.14 5.65
CA LEU A 71 6.16 -10.46 5.90
C LEU A 71 4.63 -10.36 6.09
N ILE A 72 4.15 -9.37 6.84
CA ILE A 72 2.71 -9.10 7.02
C ILE A 72 2.05 -8.82 5.68
N SER A 73 2.69 -8.01 4.83
CA SER A 73 2.21 -7.70 3.48
C SER A 73 2.13 -8.96 2.60
N ILE A 74 3.14 -9.85 2.63
CA ILE A 74 3.12 -11.13 1.91
C ILE A 74 1.92 -11.97 2.33
N VAL A 75 1.68 -12.09 3.64
CA VAL A 75 0.54 -12.84 4.17
C VAL A 75 -0.77 -12.22 3.73
N GLY A 76 -0.90 -10.89 3.78
CA GLY A 76 -2.07 -10.15 3.32
C GLY A 76 -2.39 -10.45 1.85
N PHE A 77 -1.41 -10.35 0.96
CA PHE A 77 -1.59 -10.67 -0.46
C PHE A 77 -1.95 -12.14 -0.70
N LYS A 78 -1.28 -13.05 0.01
CA LYS A 78 -1.54 -14.49 -0.13
C LYS A 78 -2.96 -14.88 0.33
N VAL A 79 -3.49 -14.21 1.34
CA VAL A 79 -4.86 -14.42 1.81
C VAL A 79 -5.87 -13.74 0.89
N SER A 80 -5.60 -12.53 0.41
CA SER A 80 -6.51 -11.80 -0.50
C SER A 80 -6.72 -12.52 -1.83
N GLY A 81 -5.73 -13.27 -2.31
CA GLY A 81 -5.80 -14.07 -3.53
C GLY A 81 -6.68 -15.33 -3.43
N LYS A 82 -7.17 -15.71 -2.24
CA LYS A 82 -8.04 -16.89 -2.07
C LYS A 82 -9.39 -16.69 -2.77
N GLU A 83 -9.89 -17.77 -3.36
CA GLU A 83 -11.22 -17.80 -3.95
C GLU A 83 -12.32 -17.69 -2.88
N PRO A 84 -13.51 -17.18 -3.25
CA PRO A 84 -14.67 -17.16 -2.35
C PRO A 84 -15.01 -18.56 -1.83
N ASP A 85 -15.45 -18.65 -0.59
CA ASP A 85 -15.93 -19.87 0.04
C ASP A 85 -17.25 -19.62 0.80
N ALA A 86 -17.80 -20.67 1.41
CA ALA A 86 -19.07 -20.57 2.14
C ALA A 86 -19.02 -19.61 3.34
N LYS A 87 -17.84 -19.31 3.91
CA LYS A 87 -17.67 -18.37 5.02
C LYS A 87 -17.44 -16.94 4.52
N HIS A 88 -16.82 -16.78 3.36
CA HIS A 88 -16.50 -15.51 2.74
C HIS A 88 -16.96 -15.51 1.26
N PRO A 89 -18.28 -15.41 1.02
CA PRO A 89 -18.86 -15.53 -0.32
C PRO A 89 -18.37 -14.42 -1.27
N PHE A 90 -17.96 -13.27 -0.74
CA PHE A 90 -17.38 -12.17 -1.52
C PHE A 90 -15.84 -12.24 -1.60
N GLY A 91 -15.24 -13.34 -1.08
CA GLY A 91 -13.79 -13.57 -1.08
C GLY A 91 -13.05 -12.80 0.01
N TYR A 92 -11.72 -12.77 -0.12
CA TYR A 92 -10.80 -12.29 0.92
C TYR A 92 -10.07 -11.00 0.52
N GLY A 93 -10.51 -10.30 -0.53
CA GLY A 93 -9.80 -9.12 -1.07
C GLY A 93 -9.54 -8.01 -0.05
N ARG A 94 -10.44 -7.82 0.94
CA ARG A 94 -10.26 -6.82 2.01
C ARG A 94 -9.10 -7.11 2.96
N THR A 95 -8.53 -8.32 2.97
CA THR A 95 -7.35 -8.63 3.80
C THR A 95 -6.11 -7.84 3.36
N GLU A 96 -6.03 -7.40 2.11
CA GLU A 96 -5.00 -6.47 1.65
C GLU A 96 -5.07 -5.14 2.41
N TYR A 97 -6.26 -4.56 2.56
CA TYR A 97 -6.45 -3.33 3.31
C TYR A 97 -6.12 -3.50 4.80
N ILE A 98 -6.50 -4.65 5.40
CA ILE A 98 -6.14 -4.97 6.80
C ILE A 98 -4.63 -5.05 6.97
N ALA A 99 -3.92 -5.70 6.04
CA ALA A 99 -2.46 -5.77 6.05
C ALA A 99 -1.84 -4.36 5.93
N GLY A 100 -2.35 -3.51 5.03
CA GLY A 100 -1.92 -2.12 4.88
C GLY A 100 -2.15 -1.30 6.15
N LEU A 101 -3.28 -1.50 6.82
CA LEU A 101 -3.58 -0.85 8.09
C LEU A 101 -2.59 -1.27 9.19
N ILE A 102 -2.24 -2.55 9.30
CA ILE A 102 -1.24 -3.04 10.25
C ILE A 102 0.12 -2.40 9.97
N VAL A 103 0.54 -2.35 8.69
CA VAL A 103 1.79 -1.69 8.28
C VAL A 103 1.78 -0.21 8.64
N SER A 104 0.67 0.51 8.39
CA SER A 104 0.57 1.93 8.75
C SER A 104 0.68 2.18 10.26
N PHE A 105 0.13 1.30 11.10
CA PHE A 105 0.33 1.37 12.55
C PHE A 105 1.80 1.17 12.95
N ILE A 106 2.52 0.25 12.32
CA ILE A 106 3.96 0.06 12.56
C ILE A 106 4.72 1.34 12.19
N ILE A 107 4.42 1.96 11.04
CA ILE A 107 5.02 3.23 10.61
C ILE A 107 4.76 4.35 11.65
N ILE A 108 3.53 4.47 12.13
CA ILE A 108 3.15 5.46 13.16
C ILE A 108 3.92 5.20 14.47
N LEU A 109 4.02 3.96 14.92
CA LEU A 109 4.76 3.60 16.14
C LEU A 109 6.25 3.95 16.02
N VAL A 110 6.87 3.61 14.88
CA VAL A 110 8.27 3.96 14.58
C VAL A 110 8.45 5.47 14.51
N GLY A 111 7.56 6.20 13.85
CA GLY A 111 7.56 7.66 13.79
C GLY A 111 7.46 8.30 15.17
N PHE A 112 6.62 7.78 16.06
CA PHE A 112 6.47 8.26 17.43
C PHE A 112 7.75 8.00 18.27
N GLU A 113 8.35 6.82 18.16
CA GLU A 113 9.60 6.50 18.87
C GLU A 113 10.76 7.37 18.36
N PHE A 114 10.80 7.61 17.03
CA PHE A 114 11.79 8.51 16.44
C PHE A 114 11.59 9.96 16.89
N PHE A 115 10.33 10.42 17.00
CA PHE A 115 10.01 11.75 17.57
C PHE A 115 10.51 11.90 18.99
N LYS A 116 10.23 10.91 19.85
CA LYS A 116 10.66 10.89 21.25
C LYS A 116 12.18 10.88 21.38
N THR A 117 12.87 10.03 20.59
CA THR A 117 14.34 9.96 20.58
C THR A 117 14.97 11.27 20.10
N SER A 118 14.37 11.91 19.08
CA SER A 118 14.85 13.21 18.59
C SER A 118 14.66 14.33 19.60
N LEU A 119 13.54 14.30 20.33
CA LEU A 119 13.29 15.26 21.43
C LEU A 119 14.30 15.08 22.58
N ASP A 120 14.58 13.84 22.97
CA ASP A 120 15.61 13.51 23.96
C ASP A 120 16.99 14.00 23.51
N ARG A 121 17.32 13.90 22.22
CA ARG A 121 18.57 14.40 21.62
C ARG A 121 18.68 15.93 21.67
N ILE A 122 17.58 16.69 21.66
CA ILE A 122 17.56 18.14 21.87
C ILE A 122 17.87 18.47 23.33
N LEU A 123 17.27 17.70 24.25
CA LEU A 123 17.43 17.92 25.70
C LEU A 123 18.79 17.46 26.21
N HIS A 124 19.33 16.38 25.66
CA HIS A 124 20.59 15.76 26.01
C HIS A 124 21.51 15.65 24.78
N PRO A 125 22.14 16.76 24.33
CA PRO A 125 23.01 16.75 23.17
C PRO A 125 24.16 15.77 23.33
N ALA A 126 24.30 14.82 22.40
CA ALA A 126 25.42 13.87 22.38
C ALA A 126 26.23 14.05 21.09
N ALA A 127 27.55 14.01 21.23
CA ALA A 127 28.44 14.04 20.08
C ALA A 127 28.25 12.75 19.23
N VAL A 128 27.99 12.93 17.96
CA VAL A 128 27.87 11.81 17.01
C VAL A 128 29.27 11.49 16.48
N ALA A 129 29.74 10.25 16.66
CA ALA A 129 31.03 9.81 16.14
C ALA A 129 30.99 9.73 14.60
N PHE A 130 31.76 10.59 13.93
CA PHE A 130 31.91 10.59 12.48
C PHE A 130 32.95 9.57 12.05
N SER A 131 32.54 8.55 11.30
CA SER A 131 33.43 7.54 10.74
C SER A 131 33.18 7.38 9.23
N ALA A 132 34.23 7.29 8.41
CA ALA A 132 34.10 7.06 6.98
C ALA A 132 33.42 5.72 6.66
N VAL A 133 33.62 4.70 7.51
CA VAL A 133 32.94 3.40 7.39
C VAL A 133 31.46 3.55 7.63
N LEU A 134 31.06 4.28 8.68
CA LEU A 134 29.65 4.56 8.97
C LEU A 134 28.96 5.28 7.80
N MET A 135 29.63 6.28 7.22
CA MET A 135 29.10 7.03 6.08
C MET A 135 28.92 6.13 4.84
N GLY A 136 29.89 5.25 4.59
CA GLY A 136 29.78 4.28 3.48
C GLY A 136 28.60 3.33 3.64
N ILE A 137 28.34 2.85 4.86
CA ILE A 137 27.21 1.97 5.16
C ILE A 137 25.87 2.70 5.00
N LEU A 138 25.79 3.91 5.54
CA LEU A 138 24.58 4.72 5.39
C LEU A 138 24.30 5.02 3.91
N ALA A 139 25.32 5.32 3.11
CA ALA A 139 25.19 5.54 1.67
C ALA A 139 24.66 4.27 0.95
N VAL A 140 25.24 3.09 1.23
CA VAL A 140 24.74 1.82 0.67
C VAL A 140 23.30 1.55 1.11
N SER A 141 23.00 1.75 2.38
CA SER A 141 21.63 1.59 2.91
C SER A 141 20.63 2.49 2.19
N MET A 142 20.98 3.77 1.98
CA MET A 142 20.13 4.73 1.25
C MET A 142 19.90 4.28 -0.20
N LEU A 143 20.94 3.82 -0.91
CA LEU A 143 20.81 3.33 -2.29
C LEU A 143 19.89 2.10 -2.39
N VAL A 144 20.02 1.15 -1.46
CA VAL A 144 19.14 -0.02 -1.40
C VAL A 144 17.71 0.38 -1.11
N LYS A 145 17.46 1.27 -0.14
CA LYS A 145 16.13 1.77 0.20
C LYS A 145 15.51 2.61 -0.91
N LEU A 146 16.28 3.43 -1.63
CA LEU A 146 15.82 4.17 -2.81
C LEU A 146 15.34 3.22 -3.90
N TRP A 147 16.15 2.21 -4.21
CA TRP A 147 15.78 1.21 -5.21
C TRP A 147 14.53 0.43 -4.79
N MET A 148 14.45 0.02 -3.53
CA MET A 148 13.31 -0.71 -2.97
C MET A 148 12.02 0.13 -2.99
N GLY A 149 12.11 1.42 -2.62
CA GLY A 149 11.00 2.36 -2.70
C GLY A 149 10.48 2.55 -4.12
N ALA A 150 11.39 2.73 -5.09
CA ALA A 150 11.02 2.83 -6.50
C ALA A 150 10.42 1.53 -7.04
N PHE A 151 10.93 0.38 -6.60
CA PHE A 151 10.42 -0.94 -6.96
C PHE A 151 8.98 -1.15 -6.45
N ASN A 152 8.74 -0.89 -5.16
CA ASN A 152 7.42 -1.03 -4.53
C ASN A 152 6.38 -0.08 -5.15
N VAL A 153 6.73 1.20 -5.37
CA VAL A 153 5.82 2.17 -6.01
C VAL A 153 5.50 1.76 -7.46
N ASN A 154 6.48 1.26 -8.21
CA ASN A 154 6.25 0.83 -9.59
C ASN A 154 5.27 -0.35 -9.65
N ILE A 155 5.45 -1.35 -8.80
CA ILE A 155 4.52 -2.48 -8.71
C ILE A 155 3.17 -2.02 -8.14
N GLY A 156 3.16 -1.25 -7.06
CA GLY A 156 1.95 -0.76 -6.42
C GLY A 156 1.03 -0.02 -7.38
N ARG A 157 1.60 0.83 -8.27
CA ARG A 157 0.84 1.51 -9.33
C ARG A 157 0.30 0.56 -10.39
N ARG A 158 1.03 -0.52 -10.71
CA ARG A 158 0.58 -1.50 -11.72
C ARG A 158 -0.64 -2.28 -11.29
N ILE A 159 -0.72 -2.62 -10.00
CA ILE A 159 -1.78 -3.45 -9.45
C ILE A 159 -2.73 -2.66 -8.55
N ASP A 160 -2.62 -1.34 -8.52
CA ASP A 160 -3.43 -0.44 -7.67
C ASP A 160 -3.48 -0.93 -6.20
N SER A 161 -2.29 -1.12 -5.60
CA SER A 161 -2.16 -1.65 -4.24
C SER A 161 -1.74 -0.56 -3.25
N PRO A 162 -2.64 -0.15 -2.32
CA PRO A 162 -2.31 0.77 -1.24
C PRO A 162 -1.18 0.26 -0.35
N VAL A 163 -1.11 -1.05 -0.11
CA VAL A 163 -0.07 -1.70 0.71
C VAL A 163 1.32 -1.49 0.12
N LEU A 164 1.48 -1.71 -1.19
CA LEU A 164 2.77 -1.54 -1.86
C LEU A 164 3.14 -0.06 -2.03
N MET A 165 2.15 0.81 -2.20
CA MET A 165 2.37 2.26 -2.19
C MET A 165 2.87 2.71 -0.81
N ALA A 166 2.27 2.21 0.29
CA ALA A 166 2.70 2.45 1.66
C ALA A 166 4.13 1.97 1.90
N ALA A 167 4.47 0.73 1.52
CA ALA A 167 5.81 0.18 1.65
C ALA A 167 6.86 0.97 0.82
N GLY A 168 6.46 1.49 -0.33
CA GLY A 168 7.30 2.36 -1.14
C GLY A 168 7.53 3.72 -0.50
N GLN A 169 6.52 4.29 0.15
CA GLN A 169 6.62 5.55 0.88
C GLN A 169 7.48 5.40 2.15
N ASP A 170 7.31 4.30 2.87
CA ASP A 170 8.13 3.95 4.03
C ASP A 170 9.63 3.91 3.67
N SER A 171 9.99 3.20 2.60
CA SER A 171 11.36 3.16 2.09
C SER A 171 11.92 4.54 1.71
N ARG A 172 11.08 5.46 1.22
CA ARG A 172 11.47 6.85 0.93
C ARG A 172 11.65 7.66 2.20
N ASN A 173 10.80 7.47 3.20
CA ASN A 173 10.92 8.10 4.49
C ASN A 173 12.25 7.71 5.17
N ASP A 174 12.65 6.45 5.08
CA ASP A 174 13.94 5.95 5.57
C ASP A 174 15.12 6.68 4.91
N VAL A 175 15.05 6.89 3.59
CA VAL A 175 16.09 7.64 2.86
C VAL A 175 16.16 9.08 3.31
N ILE A 176 14.99 9.75 3.42
CA ILE A 176 14.92 11.15 3.88
C ILE A 176 15.46 11.25 5.30
N THR A 177 15.02 10.36 6.19
CA THR A 177 15.49 10.30 7.58
C THR A 177 17.00 10.12 7.65
N THR A 178 17.55 9.15 6.93
CA THR A 178 18.98 8.88 6.89
C THR A 178 19.76 10.07 6.30
N ALA A 179 19.28 10.69 5.21
CA ALA A 179 19.91 11.85 4.60
C ALA A 179 19.95 13.04 5.57
N VAL A 180 18.85 13.28 6.26
CA VAL A 180 18.75 14.35 7.24
C VAL A 180 19.67 14.11 8.44
N VAL A 181 19.76 12.87 8.93
CA VAL A 181 20.72 12.49 9.98
C VAL A 181 22.15 12.76 9.51
N VAL A 182 22.50 12.36 8.30
CA VAL A 182 23.83 12.62 7.71
C VAL A 182 24.13 14.12 7.60
N LEU A 183 23.17 14.91 7.13
CA LEU A 183 23.31 16.38 7.05
C LEU A 183 23.38 17.01 8.44
N GLY A 184 22.59 16.54 9.40
CA GLY A 184 22.66 16.99 10.81
C GLY A 184 24.02 16.70 11.45
N MET A 185 24.57 15.50 11.20
CA MET A 185 25.92 15.12 11.64
C MET A 185 27.00 16.04 11.01
N ALA A 186 26.88 16.36 9.74
CA ALA A 186 27.80 17.27 9.05
C ALA A 186 27.68 18.71 9.59
N ALA A 187 26.45 19.20 9.76
CA ALA A 187 26.19 20.55 10.29
C ALA A 187 26.63 20.71 11.76
N GLY A 188 26.41 19.68 12.58
CA GLY A 188 26.81 19.65 13.99
C GLY A 188 28.33 19.82 14.22
N ARG A 189 29.15 19.60 13.16
CA ARG A 189 30.58 19.87 13.19
C ARG A 189 30.93 21.37 13.17
N PHE A 190 29.99 22.21 12.71
CA PHE A 190 30.19 23.66 12.56
C PHE A 190 29.41 24.49 13.59
N THR A 191 28.53 23.85 14.39
CA THR A 191 27.71 24.52 15.38
C THR A 191 27.68 23.75 16.71
N THR A 192 27.43 24.46 17.81
CA THR A 192 27.20 23.84 19.11
C THR A 192 25.71 23.51 19.36
N LEU A 193 24.84 23.83 18.40
CA LEU A 193 23.42 23.54 18.50
C LEU A 193 23.15 22.06 18.19
N PRO A 194 22.17 21.43 18.85
CA PRO A 194 21.75 20.06 18.55
C PRO A 194 20.89 19.98 17.26
N VAL A 195 21.51 20.38 16.14
CA VAL A 195 20.83 20.46 14.82
C VAL A 195 20.20 19.12 14.43
N ASP A 196 20.88 18.01 14.73
CA ASP A 196 20.39 16.65 14.49
C ASP A 196 19.07 16.34 15.22
N GLY A 197 18.89 16.84 16.45
CA GLY A 197 17.67 16.70 17.21
C GLY A 197 16.49 17.48 16.61
N TYR A 198 16.68 18.75 16.23
CA TYR A 198 15.63 19.56 15.62
C TYR A 198 15.18 19.00 14.26
N VAL A 199 16.15 18.60 13.46
CA VAL A 199 15.89 17.99 12.17
C VAL A 199 15.19 16.63 12.35
N GLY A 200 15.61 15.85 13.34
CA GLY A 200 14.96 14.58 13.70
C GLY A 200 13.49 14.76 14.06
N VAL A 201 13.14 15.79 14.85
CA VAL A 201 11.73 16.10 15.16
C VAL A 201 10.93 16.44 13.91
N ALA A 202 11.49 17.25 12.99
CA ALA A 202 10.79 17.59 11.76
C ALA A 202 10.52 16.36 10.87
N VAL A 203 11.51 15.46 10.76
CA VAL A 203 11.37 14.20 10.01
C VAL A 203 10.37 13.26 10.68
N ALA A 204 10.43 13.13 12.01
CA ALA A 204 9.49 12.30 12.76
C ALA A 204 8.04 12.78 12.57
N ALA A 205 7.81 14.10 12.60
CA ALA A 205 6.50 14.68 12.32
C ALA A 205 6.02 14.36 10.90
N PHE A 206 6.92 14.39 9.91
CA PHE A 206 6.61 14.00 8.53
C PHE A 206 6.25 12.50 8.41
N ILE A 207 6.99 11.61 9.08
CA ILE A 207 6.71 10.17 9.11
C ILE A 207 5.33 9.91 9.75
N LEU A 208 5.02 10.55 10.87
CA LEU A 208 3.72 10.44 11.54
C LEU A 208 2.59 10.90 10.63
N TRP A 209 2.74 12.05 9.97
CA TRP A 209 1.75 12.56 9.03
C TRP A 209 1.52 11.61 7.86
N SER A 210 2.60 11.07 7.28
CA SER A 210 2.55 10.08 6.20
C SER A 210 1.85 8.78 6.65
N GLY A 211 2.22 8.24 7.83
CA GLY A 211 1.61 7.02 8.38
C GLY A 211 0.10 7.18 8.64
N ILE A 212 -0.33 8.35 9.15
CA ILE A 212 -1.76 8.66 9.32
C ILE A 212 -2.48 8.74 7.97
N GLY A 213 -1.84 9.31 6.94
CA GLY A 213 -2.37 9.32 5.57
C GLY A 213 -2.63 7.89 5.07
N ILE A 214 -1.62 7.02 5.14
CA ILE A 214 -1.73 5.61 4.73
C ILE A 214 -2.84 4.88 5.51
N ALA A 215 -2.94 5.13 6.84
CA ALA A 215 -3.99 4.54 7.66
C ALA A 215 -5.39 4.96 7.17
N LYS A 216 -5.60 6.23 6.83
CA LYS A 216 -6.87 6.73 6.27
C LYS A 216 -7.20 6.06 4.95
N ASP A 217 -6.24 5.99 4.03
CA ASP A 217 -6.42 5.42 2.69
C ASP A 217 -6.73 3.91 2.73
N THR A 218 -6.25 3.21 3.77
CA THR A 218 -6.53 1.78 3.96
C THR A 218 -7.83 1.51 4.73
N VAL A 219 -8.24 2.42 5.62
CA VAL A 219 -9.50 2.31 6.38
C VAL A 219 -10.72 2.70 5.55
N ALA A 220 -10.60 3.70 4.67
CA ALA A 220 -11.72 4.21 3.89
C ALA A 220 -12.47 3.12 3.09
N PRO A 221 -11.79 2.22 2.33
CA PRO A 221 -12.46 1.11 1.65
C PRO A 221 -13.09 0.08 2.60
N LEU A 222 -12.53 -0.10 3.82
CA LEU A 222 -13.11 -1.01 4.83
C LEU A 222 -14.42 -0.45 5.39
N LEU A 223 -14.52 0.86 5.54
CA LEU A 223 -15.75 1.56 5.99
C LEU A 223 -16.81 1.69 4.91
N GLY A 224 -16.51 1.33 3.66
CA GLY A 224 -17.45 1.44 2.55
C GLY A 224 -17.37 2.80 1.85
N GLU A 225 -16.17 3.27 1.56
CA GLU A 225 -15.96 4.45 0.74
C GLU A 225 -16.73 4.36 -0.57
N ALA A 226 -17.29 5.49 -1.01
CA ALA A 226 -18.01 5.58 -2.27
C ALA A 226 -17.08 5.19 -3.44
N ALA A 227 -17.62 4.43 -4.39
CA ALA A 227 -16.89 4.06 -5.60
C ALA A 227 -16.52 5.31 -6.42
N ASP A 228 -15.50 5.17 -7.27
CA ASP A 228 -15.12 6.22 -8.22
C ASP A 228 -16.35 6.66 -9.03
N PRO A 229 -16.66 7.97 -9.07
CA PRO A 229 -17.78 8.49 -9.85
C PRO A 229 -17.74 8.11 -11.34
N GLU A 230 -16.57 7.81 -11.88
CA GLU A 230 -16.44 7.34 -13.27
C GLU A 230 -17.00 5.92 -13.43
N VAL A 231 -16.74 5.03 -12.47
CA VAL A 231 -17.30 3.67 -12.47
C VAL A 231 -18.82 3.72 -12.41
N ALA A 232 -19.38 4.54 -11.52
CA ALA A 232 -20.82 4.70 -11.39
C ALA A 232 -21.46 5.27 -12.68
N ARG A 233 -20.83 6.27 -13.32
CA ARG A 233 -21.28 6.80 -14.62
C ARG A 233 -21.24 5.75 -15.72
N ASN A 234 -20.19 4.94 -15.78
CA ASN A 234 -20.05 3.88 -16.78
C ASN A 234 -21.13 2.79 -16.62
N ILE A 235 -21.39 2.34 -15.39
CA ILE A 235 -22.45 1.37 -15.10
C ILE A 235 -23.80 1.95 -15.57
N ARG A 236 -24.13 3.17 -15.17
CA ARG A 236 -25.38 3.84 -15.56
C ARG A 236 -25.51 3.91 -17.09
N ARG A 237 -24.46 4.31 -17.80
CA ARG A 237 -24.45 4.38 -19.28
C ARG A 237 -24.75 3.03 -19.91
N ILE A 238 -24.07 1.96 -19.46
CA ILE A 238 -24.24 0.61 -20.02
C ILE A 238 -25.66 0.09 -19.79
N VAL A 239 -26.22 0.31 -18.60
CA VAL A 239 -27.60 -0.11 -18.27
C VAL A 239 -28.62 0.66 -19.10
N MET A 240 -28.44 1.98 -19.28
CA MET A 240 -29.32 2.83 -20.09
C MET A 240 -29.22 2.57 -21.62
N GLU A 241 -28.32 1.69 -22.09
CA GLU A 241 -28.29 1.22 -23.47
C GLU A 241 -29.37 0.17 -23.79
N SER A 242 -30.13 -0.27 -22.78
CA SER A 242 -31.25 -1.25 -22.93
C SER A 242 -32.54 -0.54 -23.33
N ASP A 243 -33.28 -1.12 -24.28
CA ASP A 243 -34.43 -0.47 -24.92
C ASP A 243 -35.63 -0.24 -23.97
N HIS A 244 -35.84 -1.15 -23.00
CA HIS A 244 -36.94 -1.06 -22.04
C HIS A 244 -36.60 -0.34 -20.74
N ILE A 245 -35.33 0.03 -20.51
CA ILE A 245 -34.92 0.75 -19.29
C ILE A 245 -35.00 2.26 -19.56
N VAL A 246 -35.92 2.94 -18.85
CA VAL A 246 -36.19 4.37 -19.02
C VAL A 246 -35.51 5.24 -17.95
N GLY A 247 -35.08 4.63 -16.82
CA GLY A 247 -34.39 5.33 -15.74
C GLY A 247 -33.57 4.39 -14.87
N VAL A 248 -32.59 4.97 -14.14
CA VAL A 248 -31.74 4.24 -13.18
C VAL A 248 -31.54 5.12 -11.94
N HIS A 249 -31.84 4.56 -10.77
CA HIS A 249 -31.68 5.24 -9.47
C HIS A 249 -31.17 4.28 -8.37
N ASP A 250 -30.93 4.78 -7.17
CA ASP A 250 -30.52 4.06 -5.97
C ASP A 250 -29.34 3.09 -6.17
N MET A 251 -28.34 3.56 -6.97
CA MET A 251 -27.13 2.77 -7.23
C MET A 251 -26.24 2.74 -6.00
N ILE A 252 -25.93 1.54 -5.52
CA ILE A 252 -25.00 1.28 -4.42
C ILE A 252 -23.86 0.39 -4.96
N ILE A 253 -22.61 0.77 -4.72
CA ILE A 253 -21.44 0.00 -5.12
C ILE A 253 -20.63 -0.34 -3.87
N HIS A 254 -20.41 -1.63 -3.64
CA HIS A 254 -19.60 -2.15 -2.54
C HIS A 254 -18.26 -2.65 -3.04
N ASN A 255 -17.19 -2.16 -2.41
CA ASN A 255 -15.83 -2.65 -2.66
C ASN A 255 -15.46 -3.78 -1.67
N TYR A 256 -15.21 -4.97 -2.20
CA TYR A 256 -14.74 -6.14 -1.43
C TYR A 256 -13.24 -6.43 -1.65
N GLY A 257 -12.50 -5.48 -2.17
CA GLY A 257 -11.08 -5.58 -2.47
C GLY A 257 -10.80 -5.38 -3.95
N ALA A 258 -9.55 -5.29 -4.31
CA ALA A 258 -9.13 -5.00 -5.67
C ALA A 258 -9.68 -6.03 -6.67
N GLY A 259 -10.35 -5.52 -7.69
CA GLY A 259 -10.99 -6.34 -8.73
C GLY A 259 -12.26 -7.09 -8.27
N ARG A 260 -12.82 -6.75 -7.10
CA ARG A 260 -14.04 -7.37 -6.57
C ARG A 260 -15.00 -6.31 -6.06
N SER A 261 -15.82 -5.79 -6.95
CA SER A 261 -16.89 -4.85 -6.62
C SER A 261 -18.24 -5.46 -6.96
N ILE A 262 -19.22 -5.18 -6.11
CA ILE A 262 -20.61 -5.59 -6.29
C ILE A 262 -21.46 -4.32 -6.27
N ALA A 263 -22.36 -4.20 -7.23
CA ALA A 263 -23.29 -3.09 -7.31
C ALA A 263 -24.74 -3.60 -7.31
N SER A 264 -25.62 -2.77 -6.78
CA SER A 264 -27.06 -2.90 -6.99
C SER A 264 -27.62 -1.55 -7.44
N LEU A 265 -28.65 -1.59 -8.25
CA LEU A 265 -29.37 -0.41 -8.68
C LEU A 265 -30.84 -0.77 -8.98
N HIS A 266 -31.68 0.24 -9.06
CA HIS A 266 -33.04 0.14 -9.53
C HIS A 266 -33.11 0.63 -10.97
N ALA A 267 -33.78 -0.13 -11.83
CA ALA A 267 -34.05 0.20 -13.22
C ALA A 267 -35.55 0.42 -13.42
N GLU A 268 -35.92 1.61 -13.85
CA GLU A 268 -37.32 1.94 -14.18
C GLU A 268 -37.71 1.35 -15.53
N VAL A 269 -38.82 0.62 -15.57
CA VAL A 269 -39.37 0.00 -16.79
C VAL A 269 -40.84 0.37 -16.95
N PRO A 270 -41.35 0.57 -18.18
CA PRO A 270 -42.77 0.83 -18.39
C PRO A 270 -43.65 -0.32 -17.87
N SER A 271 -44.72 0.00 -17.15
CA SER A 271 -45.59 -0.99 -16.51
C SER A 271 -46.38 -1.90 -17.48
N ASP A 272 -46.42 -1.56 -18.76
CA ASP A 272 -47.03 -2.33 -19.82
C ASP A 272 -46.02 -3.20 -20.62
N SER A 273 -44.78 -3.25 -20.23
CA SER A 273 -43.74 -4.05 -20.87
C SER A 273 -43.92 -5.54 -20.61
N ASP A 274 -43.49 -6.37 -21.58
CA ASP A 274 -43.42 -7.83 -21.38
C ASP A 274 -42.34 -8.17 -20.33
N PHE A 275 -42.78 -8.77 -19.23
CA PHE A 275 -41.91 -9.11 -18.10
C PHE A 275 -40.73 -9.99 -18.51
N VAL A 276 -40.94 -10.96 -19.42
CA VAL A 276 -39.88 -11.90 -19.86
C VAL A 276 -38.85 -11.17 -20.70
N ALA A 277 -39.30 -10.33 -21.64
CA ALA A 277 -38.42 -9.55 -22.49
C ALA A 277 -37.54 -8.58 -21.67
N VAL A 278 -38.15 -7.87 -20.69
CA VAL A 278 -37.41 -6.98 -19.80
C VAL A 278 -36.39 -7.72 -18.94
N HIS A 279 -36.76 -8.92 -18.45
CA HIS A 279 -35.84 -9.72 -17.64
C HIS A 279 -34.62 -10.18 -18.44
N GLU A 280 -34.83 -10.60 -19.70
CA GLU A 280 -33.72 -10.98 -20.60
C GLU A 280 -32.78 -9.78 -20.87
N GLU A 281 -33.32 -8.58 -21.06
CA GLU A 281 -32.51 -7.35 -21.23
C GLU A 281 -31.72 -6.99 -19.96
N ILE A 282 -32.33 -7.16 -18.79
CA ILE A 282 -31.62 -6.94 -17.50
C ILE A 282 -30.46 -7.90 -17.37
N ASP A 283 -30.65 -9.20 -17.65
CA ASP A 283 -29.60 -10.20 -17.62
C ASP A 283 -28.44 -9.86 -18.60
N GLU A 284 -28.79 -9.33 -19.78
CA GLU A 284 -27.78 -8.87 -20.74
C GLU A 284 -27.05 -7.62 -20.28
N ALA A 285 -27.76 -6.67 -19.66
CA ALA A 285 -27.17 -5.46 -19.10
C ALA A 285 -26.19 -5.80 -17.97
N GLU A 286 -26.55 -6.70 -17.05
CA GLU A 286 -25.67 -7.20 -15.98
C GLU A 286 -24.40 -7.85 -16.57
N LYS A 287 -24.52 -8.68 -17.60
CA LYS A 287 -23.38 -9.30 -18.31
C LYS A 287 -22.49 -8.25 -18.99
N ARG A 288 -23.08 -7.24 -19.67
CA ARG A 288 -22.31 -6.14 -20.30
C ARG A 288 -21.53 -5.34 -19.26
N VAL A 289 -22.16 -5.00 -18.11
CA VAL A 289 -21.49 -4.30 -17.01
C VAL A 289 -20.30 -5.11 -16.51
N TRP A 290 -20.50 -6.42 -16.24
CA TRP A 290 -19.40 -7.29 -15.82
C TRP A 290 -18.24 -7.31 -16.82
N GLN A 291 -18.55 -7.48 -18.11
CA GLN A 291 -17.53 -7.56 -19.16
C GLN A 291 -16.73 -6.26 -19.35
N GLN A 292 -17.39 -5.10 -19.19
CA GLN A 292 -16.77 -3.79 -19.43
C GLN A 292 -16.13 -3.18 -18.19
N THR A 293 -16.66 -3.46 -17.00
CA THR A 293 -16.22 -2.80 -15.76
C THR A 293 -15.64 -3.76 -14.72
N GLY A 294 -15.87 -5.08 -14.83
CA GLY A 294 -15.51 -6.07 -13.80
C GLY A 294 -16.35 -5.95 -12.51
N VAL A 295 -17.45 -5.19 -12.53
CA VAL A 295 -18.36 -5.04 -11.39
C VAL A 295 -19.51 -6.05 -11.53
N TYR A 296 -19.74 -6.86 -10.49
CA TYR A 296 -20.91 -7.73 -10.43
C TYR A 296 -22.14 -6.88 -10.10
N LEU A 297 -23.06 -6.75 -11.04
CA LEU A 297 -24.26 -5.94 -10.91
C LEU A 297 -25.49 -6.81 -10.64
N VAL A 298 -26.38 -6.34 -9.78
CA VAL A 298 -27.74 -6.85 -9.59
C VAL A 298 -28.72 -5.70 -9.83
N ILE A 299 -29.64 -5.89 -10.74
CA ILE A 299 -30.64 -4.88 -11.11
C ILE A 299 -32.00 -5.26 -10.51
N HIS A 300 -32.55 -4.36 -9.70
CA HIS A 300 -33.95 -4.45 -9.26
C HIS A 300 -34.84 -3.68 -10.24
N MET A 301 -35.85 -4.36 -10.76
CA MET A 301 -36.77 -3.78 -11.72
C MET A 301 -37.88 -3.03 -10.96
N ASP A 302 -38.07 -1.76 -11.30
CA ASP A 302 -39.13 -0.89 -10.77
C ASP A 302 -40.10 -0.50 -11.88
N PRO A 303 -41.44 -0.58 -11.62
CA PRO A 303 -42.45 -0.20 -12.60
C PRO A 303 -42.58 1.31 -12.77
#